data_4ff0950557388bdebfb64d9ec00d83a4
#
_entry.id   4ff0950557388bdebfb64d9ec00d83a4
#
_cell.length_a   1.000
_cell.length_b   1.000
_cell.length_c   1.000
_cell.angle_alpha   90.00
_cell.angle_beta   90.00
_cell.angle_gamma   90.00
#
_symmetry.space_group_name_H-M   'P 1'
#
loop_
_entity.id
_entity.type
_entity.pdbx_description
1 polymer ?
#
loop_
_entity_poly.entity_id
_entity_poly.type
_entity_poly.pdbx_seq_one_letter_code
_entity_poly.pdbx_strand_id
1 'polypeptide(L)'
;MEAARLRIKDIDFDRAAIIIREGKGAKERVVMLPESLRIGLQTQVTRCKQIWNADTETKMSGVEMPFSLDKKYPHAGHSFAWFWVIPQQTYSHDPRSELVRRHHLYPQTFRRAFTAVLKLLAIHKPASPHTFRHSFATH
;
A
#
# COMPACT_ATOMS: atom_id res chain seq x y z
N MET A 1 5.61 -8.42 2.10
CA MET A 1 5.07 -7.75 0.89
C MET A 1 5.16 -6.23 1.07
N GLU A 2 6.27 -5.67 0.63
CA GLU A 2 6.60 -4.24 0.80
C GLU A 2 5.63 -3.31 0.06
N ALA A 3 5.23 -3.70 -1.16
CA ALA A 3 4.33 -2.89 -1.98
C ALA A 3 2.97 -2.59 -1.31
N ALA A 4 2.45 -3.50 -0.49
CA ALA A 4 1.20 -3.27 0.22
C ALA A 4 1.31 -2.17 1.29
N ARG A 5 2.52 -1.86 1.74
CA ARG A 5 2.79 -0.84 2.77
C ARG A 5 3.19 0.51 2.19
N LEU A 6 3.17 0.68 0.87
CA LEU A 6 3.43 1.97 0.24
C LEU A 6 2.42 3.02 0.67
N ARG A 7 2.92 4.21 0.90
CA ARG A 7 2.12 5.39 1.21
C ARG A 7 2.13 6.36 0.05
N ILE A 8 1.14 7.22 -0.02
CA ILE A 8 1.03 8.20 -1.11
C ILE A 8 2.30 9.03 -1.27
N LYS A 9 2.92 9.45 -0.17
CA LYS A 9 4.17 10.21 -0.18
C LYS A 9 5.39 9.45 -0.72
N ASP A 10 5.29 8.13 -0.84
CA ASP A 10 6.40 7.29 -1.32
C ASP A 10 6.45 7.20 -2.85
N ILE A 11 5.45 7.77 -3.54
CA ILE A 11 5.40 7.83 -5.00
C ILE A 11 5.73 9.25 -5.46
N ASP A 12 6.79 9.37 -6.25
CA ASP A 12 7.19 10.61 -6.90
C ASP A 12 7.00 10.47 -8.42
N PHE A 13 5.89 11.01 -8.91
CA PHE A 13 5.59 10.95 -10.35
C PHE A 13 6.49 11.85 -11.19
N ASP A 14 6.98 12.95 -10.64
CA ASP A 14 7.83 13.90 -11.35
C ASP A 14 9.21 13.29 -11.62
N ARG A 15 9.75 12.60 -10.63
CA ARG A 15 11.04 11.92 -10.72
C ARG A 15 10.93 10.48 -11.22
N ALA A 16 9.73 9.99 -11.49
CA ALA A 16 9.45 8.60 -11.84
C ALA A 16 10.09 7.62 -10.85
N ALA A 17 9.88 7.83 -9.56
CA ALA A 17 10.51 7.08 -8.49
C ALA A 17 9.50 6.60 -7.45
N ILE A 18 9.79 5.45 -6.84
CA ILE A 18 9.09 4.92 -5.69
C ILE A 18 10.11 4.70 -4.56
N ILE A 19 9.80 5.23 -3.39
CA ILE A 19 10.65 5.07 -2.20
C ILE A 19 10.14 3.88 -1.40
N ILE A 20 10.96 2.85 -1.28
CA ILE A 20 10.64 1.67 -0.46
C ILE A 20 11.36 1.79 0.87
N ARG A 21 10.56 1.76 1.94
CA ARG A 21 11.06 1.84 3.31
C ARG A 21 10.98 0.47 3.96
N GLU A 22 12.13 -0.09 4.31
CA GLU A 22 12.19 -1.33 5.06
C GLU A 22 12.08 -1.04 6.56
N GLY A 23 11.26 -1.81 7.28
CA GLY A 23 11.13 -1.67 8.74
C GLY A 23 12.42 -2.08 9.48
N LYS A 24 12.66 -1.52 10.66
CA LYS A 24 13.83 -1.73 11.56
C LYS A 24 15.20 -1.38 10.98
N GLY A 25 15.66 -0.16 11.25
CA GLY A 25 17.00 0.32 10.90
C GLY A 25 17.17 0.59 9.41
N ALA A 26 16.10 0.82 8.78
CA ALA A 26 15.77 0.77 7.40
C ALA A 26 16.64 1.64 6.51
N LYS A 27 17.32 1.01 5.63
CA LYS A 27 17.80 1.64 4.40
C LYS A 27 16.59 1.89 3.51
N GLU A 28 16.33 3.16 3.22
CA GLU A 28 15.42 3.52 2.14
C GLU A 28 16.07 3.14 0.82
N ARG A 29 15.31 2.54 -0.07
CA ARG A 29 15.76 2.32 -1.45
C ARG A 29 14.81 2.99 -2.41
N VAL A 30 15.38 3.64 -3.41
CA VAL A 30 14.64 4.26 -4.50
C VAL A 30 14.62 3.29 -5.68
N VAL A 31 13.45 2.99 -6.18
CA VAL A 31 13.26 2.20 -7.39
C VAL A 31 12.60 3.06 -8.47
N MET A 32 12.95 2.79 -9.72
CA MET A 32 12.34 3.49 -10.84
C MET A 32 10.89 3.06 -11.01
N LEU A 33 10.00 4.05 -11.19
CA LEU A 33 8.62 3.81 -11.59
C LEU A 33 8.56 3.52 -13.09
N PRO A 34 8.20 2.28 -13.51
CA PRO A 34 8.04 1.98 -14.91
C PRO A 34 6.95 2.85 -15.55
N GLU A 35 7.19 3.33 -16.76
CA GLU A 35 6.23 4.18 -17.48
C GLU A 35 4.89 3.46 -17.68
N SER A 36 4.92 2.15 -17.90
CA SER A 36 3.72 1.31 -18.04
C SER A 36 2.81 1.29 -16.81
N LEU A 37 3.32 1.62 -15.63
CA LEU A 37 2.55 1.66 -14.39
C LEU A 37 2.07 3.07 -14.01
N ARG A 38 2.57 4.10 -14.66
CA ARG A 38 2.30 5.51 -14.31
C ARG A 38 0.81 5.82 -14.28
N ILE A 39 0.10 5.55 -15.39
CA ILE A 39 -1.33 5.85 -15.51
C ILE A 39 -2.13 5.04 -14.49
N GLY A 40 -1.85 3.76 -14.34
CA GLY A 40 -2.52 2.89 -13.38
C GLY A 40 -2.34 3.38 -11.93
N LEU A 41 -1.14 3.80 -11.56
CA LEU A 41 -0.87 4.36 -10.23
C LEU A 41 -1.54 5.72 -10.02
N GLN A 42 -1.56 6.59 -11.02
CA GLN A 42 -2.27 7.88 -10.94
C GLN A 42 -3.77 7.65 -10.71
N THR A 43 -4.38 6.70 -11.43
CA THR A 43 -5.78 6.31 -11.22
C THR A 43 -6.00 5.77 -9.81
N GLN A 44 -5.09 4.93 -9.32
CA GLN A 44 -5.16 4.39 -7.96
C GLN A 44 -5.04 5.49 -6.91
N VAL A 45 -4.14 6.44 -7.07
CA VAL A 45 -3.99 7.59 -6.16
C VAL A 45 -5.27 8.44 -6.12
N THR A 46 -5.90 8.65 -7.27
CA THR A 46 -7.20 9.34 -7.34
C THR A 46 -8.28 8.58 -6.56
N ARG A 47 -8.36 7.26 -6.71
CA ARG A 47 -9.26 6.41 -5.93
C ARG A 47 -8.97 6.50 -4.44
N CYS A 48 -7.70 6.45 -4.05
CA CYS A 48 -7.29 6.59 -2.65
C CYS A 48 -7.71 7.94 -2.07
N LYS A 49 -7.65 9.00 -2.87
CA LYS A 49 -8.12 10.34 -2.45
C LYS A 49 -9.61 10.35 -2.11
N GLN A 50 -10.42 9.66 -2.92
CA GLN A 50 -11.86 9.53 -2.66
C GLN A 50 -12.13 8.76 -1.35
N ILE A 51 -11.42 7.64 -1.14
CA ILE A 51 -11.54 6.84 0.10
C ILE A 51 -11.10 7.67 1.32
N TRP A 52 -9.98 8.37 1.21
CA TRP A 52 -9.47 9.22 2.27
C TRP A 52 -10.43 10.37 2.61
N ASN A 53 -11.05 10.99 1.61
CA ASN A 53 -12.07 12.02 1.82
C ASN A 53 -13.27 11.45 2.62
N ALA A 54 -13.78 10.28 2.24
CA ALA A 54 -14.87 9.61 2.94
C ALA A 54 -14.50 9.26 4.38
N ASP A 55 -13.29 8.75 4.61
CA ASP A 55 -12.79 8.45 5.95
C ASP A 55 -12.68 9.74 6.81
N THR A 56 -12.27 10.84 6.21
CA THR A 56 -12.17 12.14 6.88
C THR A 56 -13.55 12.68 7.25
N GLU A 57 -14.53 12.60 6.35
CA GLU A 57 -15.91 13.04 6.59
C GLU A 57 -16.57 12.24 7.72
N THR A 58 -16.30 10.96 7.79
CA THR A 58 -16.80 10.07 8.86
C THR A 58 -15.98 10.15 10.16
N LYS A 59 -15.00 11.05 10.22
CA LYS A 59 -14.10 11.26 11.37
C LYS A 59 -13.40 10.00 11.83
N MET A 60 -13.01 9.15 10.88
CA MET A 60 -12.21 7.96 11.18
C MET A 60 -10.84 8.33 11.73
N SER A 61 -10.30 7.47 12.58
CA SER A 61 -8.93 7.60 13.06
C SER A 61 -7.95 7.62 11.90
N GLY A 62 -6.90 8.43 12.00
CA GLY A 62 -5.83 8.47 11.01
C GLY A 62 -5.15 7.11 10.85
N VAL A 63 -4.45 6.92 9.75
CA VAL A 63 -3.70 5.70 9.51
C VAL A 63 -2.59 5.49 10.53
N GLU A 64 -2.22 4.24 10.74
CA GLU A 64 -1.09 3.88 11.59
C GLU A 64 0.19 4.56 11.12
N MET A 65 0.91 5.16 12.05
CA MET A 65 2.21 5.76 11.80
C MET A 65 3.34 4.82 12.21
N PRO A 66 4.48 4.82 11.48
CA PRO A 66 5.60 3.99 11.83
C PRO A 66 6.24 4.42 13.16
N PHE A 67 6.50 3.44 14.03
CA PHE A 67 7.21 3.61 15.29
C PHE A 67 6.62 4.70 16.21
N SER A 68 7.45 5.63 16.66
CA SER A 68 7.06 6.72 17.57
C SER A 68 6.70 8.02 16.84
N LEU A 69 6.54 7.98 15.51
CA LEU A 69 6.17 9.18 14.73
C LEU A 69 4.78 9.69 15.06
N ASP A 70 3.87 8.81 15.49
CA ASP A 70 2.55 9.20 15.98
C ASP A 70 2.63 10.09 17.22
N LYS A 71 3.61 9.87 18.11
CA LYS A 71 3.86 10.74 19.28
C LYS A 71 4.48 12.08 18.88
N LYS A 72 5.42 12.04 17.91
CA LYS A 72 6.12 13.25 17.45
C LYS A 72 5.23 14.14 16.57
N TYR A 73 4.38 13.52 15.75
CA TYR A 73 3.49 14.19 14.80
C TYR A 73 2.06 13.64 14.93
N PRO A 74 1.29 14.01 15.97
CA PRO A 74 0.01 13.38 16.30
C PRO A 74 -1.04 13.46 15.20
N HIS A 75 -0.96 14.46 14.31
CA HIS A 75 -1.93 14.70 13.25
C HIS A 75 -1.48 14.18 11.89
N ALA A 76 -0.24 13.72 11.76
CA ALA A 76 0.30 13.29 10.46
C ALA A 76 -0.45 12.10 9.85
N GLY A 77 -0.94 11.18 10.69
CA GLY A 77 -1.74 10.03 10.24
C GLY A 77 -3.06 10.40 9.55
N HIS A 78 -3.57 11.63 9.76
CA HIS A 78 -4.76 12.15 9.09
C HIS A 78 -4.47 12.79 7.73
N SER A 79 -3.21 13.03 7.40
CA SER A 79 -2.86 13.64 6.11
C SER A 79 -2.91 12.62 4.97
N PHE A 80 -3.30 13.08 3.78
CA PHE A 80 -3.35 12.23 2.60
C PHE A 80 -1.97 11.68 2.22
N ALA A 81 -0.90 12.43 2.46
CA ALA A 81 0.47 11.98 2.20
C ALA A 81 0.83 10.67 2.90
N TRP A 82 0.31 10.44 4.10
CA TRP A 82 0.54 9.23 4.88
C TRP A 82 -0.45 8.11 4.59
N PHE A 83 -1.49 8.36 3.80
CA PHE A 83 -2.48 7.35 3.45
C PHE A 83 -1.87 6.21 2.62
N TRP A 84 -2.52 5.05 2.64
CA TRP A 84 -2.08 3.86 1.92
C TRP A 84 -2.34 3.97 0.42
N VAL A 85 -1.40 3.52 -0.40
CA VAL A 85 -1.61 3.37 -1.86
C VAL A 85 -2.55 2.22 -2.17
N ILE A 86 -2.49 1.16 -1.35
CA ILE A 86 -3.38 0.01 -1.48
C ILE A 86 -4.09 -0.19 -0.14
N PRO A 87 -5.14 0.59 0.13
CA PRO A 87 -5.89 0.49 1.38
C PRO A 87 -6.77 -0.75 1.41
N GLN A 88 -6.96 -1.29 2.60
CA GLN A 88 -7.97 -2.32 2.85
C GLN A 88 -9.37 -1.74 2.64
N GLN A 89 -10.32 -2.55 2.12
CA GLN A 89 -11.69 -2.09 1.90
C GLN A 89 -12.46 -1.85 3.21
N THR A 90 -12.16 -2.62 4.23
CA THR A 90 -12.79 -2.55 5.55
C THR A 90 -11.88 -1.93 6.59
N TYR A 91 -12.47 -1.42 7.66
CA TYR A 91 -11.73 -0.98 8.83
C TYR A 91 -11.35 -2.18 9.71
N SER A 92 -10.33 -2.01 10.53
CA SER A 92 -9.92 -3.00 11.51
C SER A 92 -9.39 -2.35 12.78
N HIS A 93 -9.41 -3.09 13.87
CA HIS A 93 -8.78 -2.68 15.11
C HIS A 93 -7.26 -2.73 14.98
N ASP A 94 -6.62 -1.64 15.37
CA ASP A 94 -5.17 -1.62 15.55
C ASP A 94 -4.84 -2.19 16.93
N PRO A 95 -4.14 -3.34 17.02
CA PRO A 95 -3.87 -3.98 18.30
C PRO A 95 -2.94 -3.18 19.22
N ARG A 96 -2.23 -2.17 18.69
CA ARG A 96 -1.33 -1.32 19.46
C ARG A 96 -2.03 -0.13 20.11
N SER A 97 -3.06 0.40 19.45
CA SER A 97 -3.77 1.60 19.92
C SER A 97 -5.24 1.36 20.23
N GLU A 98 -5.76 0.17 19.92
CA GLU A 98 -7.18 -0.21 20.00
C GLU A 98 -8.12 0.68 19.18
N LEU A 99 -7.57 1.58 18.36
CA LEU A 99 -8.33 2.43 17.47
C LEU A 99 -8.81 1.65 16.25
N VAL A 100 -10.03 1.95 15.81
CA VAL A 100 -10.54 1.47 14.53
C VAL A 100 -10.02 2.39 13.43
N ARG A 101 -9.30 1.81 12.47
CA ARG A 101 -8.70 2.58 11.38
C ARG A 101 -8.59 1.74 10.10
N ARG A 102 -8.28 2.41 9.00
CA ARG A 102 -8.02 1.73 7.73
C ARG A 102 -6.55 1.32 7.66
N HIS A 103 -6.32 0.03 7.43
CA HIS A 103 -4.99 -0.52 7.20
C HIS A 103 -4.69 -0.67 5.70
N HIS A 104 -3.44 -0.96 5.38
CA HIS A 104 -3.05 -1.40 4.04
C HIS A 104 -3.63 -2.79 3.74
N LEU A 105 -3.67 -3.14 2.46
CA LEU A 105 -4.12 -4.46 2.03
C LEU A 105 -3.29 -5.57 2.70
N TYR A 106 -3.95 -6.50 3.34
CA TYR A 106 -3.27 -7.64 3.93
C TYR A 106 -2.73 -8.59 2.87
N PRO A 107 -1.49 -9.10 3.04
CA PRO A 107 -0.89 -10.04 2.10
C PRO A 107 -1.76 -11.27 1.81
N GLN A 108 -2.50 -11.75 2.80
CA GLN A 108 -3.41 -12.88 2.64
C GLN A 108 -4.59 -12.57 1.71
N THR A 109 -5.12 -11.35 1.77
CA THR A 109 -6.20 -10.91 0.87
C THR A 109 -5.71 -10.92 -0.57
N PHE A 110 -4.52 -10.41 -0.81
CA PHE A 110 -3.89 -10.45 -2.13
C PHE A 110 -3.66 -11.90 -2.60
N ARG A 111 -3.11 -12.76 -1.75
CA ARG A 111 -2.87 -14.18 -2.09
C ARG A 111 -4.16 -14.90 -2.45
N ARG A 112 -5.24 -14.68 -1.71
CA ARG A 112 -6.56 -15.27 -2.01
C ARG A 112 -7.08 -14.84 -3.38
N ALA A 113 -7.04 -13.54 -3.66
CA ALA A 113 -7.45 -13.00 -4.96
C ALA A 113 -6.58 -13.55 -6.10
N PHE A 114 -5.27 -13.60 -5.91
CA PHE A 114 -4.34 -14.18 -6.87
C PHE A 114 -4.64 -15.65 -7.17
N THR A 115 -4.84 -16.46 -6.14
CA THR A 115 -5.20 -17.88 -6.28
C THR A 115 -6.53 -18.05 -7.00
N ALA A 116 -7.53 -17.21 -6.70
CA ALA A 116 -8.83 -17.25 -7.36
C ALA A 116 -8.71 -16.95 -8.86
N VAL A 117 -7.89 -15.97 -9.25
CA VAL A 117 -7.63 -15.64 -10.65
C VAL A 117 -6.91 -16.79 -11.38
N LEU A 118 -5.93 -17.42 -10.75
CA LEU A 118 -5.25 -18.58 -11.33
C LEU A 118 -6.22 -19.72 -11.62
N LYS A 119 -7.13 -19.99 -10.70
CA LYS A 119 -8.18 -21.01 -10.89
C LYS A 119 -9.13 -20.64 -12.03
N LEU A 120 -9.58 -19.38 -12.07
CA LEU A 120 -10.48 -18.88 -13.12
C LEU A 120 -9.85 -19.00 -14.52
N LEU A 121 -8.56 -18.73 -14.62
CA LEU A 121 -7.81 -18.83 -15.89
C LEU A 121 -7.32 -20.24 -16.20
N ALA A 122 -7.68 -21.25 -15.39
CA ALA A 122 -7.23 -22.63 -15.54
C ALA A 122 -5.69 -22.77 -15.63
N ILE A 123 -4.97 -21.94 -14.91
CA ILE A 123 -3.51 -22.01 -14.83
C ILE A 123 -3.13 -23.03 -13.78
N HIS A 124 -2.68 -24.20 -14.22
CA HIS A 124 -2.31 -25.33 -13.35
C HIS A 124 -0.84 -25.30 -12.88
N LYS A 125 -0.04 -24.38 -13.39
CA LYS A 125 1.35 -24.22 -12.94
C LYS A 125 1.39 -23.61 -11.55
N PRO A 126 2.27 -24.08 -10.64
CA PRO A 126 2.47 -23.44 -9.36
C PRO A 126 2.99 -22.03 -9.58
N ALA A 127 2.17 -21.04 -9.24
CA ALA A 127 2.51 -19.65 -9.30
C ALA A 127 2.19 -18.97 -7.96
N SER A 128 3.03 -18.03 -7.58
CA SER A 128 2.88 -17.23 -6.37
C SER A 128 3.16 -15.77 -6.69
N PRO A 129 2.85 -14.84 -5.81
CA PRO A 129 3.25 -13.44 -5.98
C PRO A 129 4.75 -13.25 -6.23
N HIS A 130 5.60 -14.15 -5.72
CA HIS A 130 7.03 -14.15 -6.02
C HIS A 130 7.34 -14.46 -7.48
N THR A 131 6.48 -15.19 -8.16
CA THR A 131 6.64 -15.50 -9.59
C THR A 131 6.68 -14.24 -10.43
N PHE A 132 5.88 -13.23 -10.10
CA PHE A 132 5.93 -11.92 -10.77
C PHE A 132 7.28 -11.23 -10.59
N ARG A 133 7.86 -11.31 -9.40
CA ARG A 133 9.16 -10.71 -9.13
C ARG A 133 10.25 -11.37 -9.98
N HIS A 134 10.23 -12.69 -10.09
CA HIS A 134 11.17 -13.42 -10.94
C HIS A 134 10.96 -13.12 -12.42
N SER A 135 9.73 -13.10 -12.90
CA SER A 135 9.43 -12.75 -14.30
C SER A 135 9.92 -11.35 -14.65
N PHE A 136 9.71 -10.37 -13.76
CA PHE A 136 10.19 -9.01 -13.99
C PHE A 136 11.73 -8.91 -14.01
N ALA A 137 12.41 -9.67 -13.18
CA ALA A 137 13.88 -9.67 -13.12
C ALA A 137 14.53 -10.36 -14.32
N THR A 138 13.81 -11.26 -15.01
CA THR A 138 14.31 -12.03 -16.18
C THR A 138 13.91 -11.40 -17.53
N HIS A 139 13.05 -10.46 -17.54
CA HIS A 139 12.57 -9.72 -18.70
C HIS A 139 12.82 -8.23 -18.56
#